data_b54534c8690af1ed9967c7bd3a81e262
#
_entry.id   b54534c8690af1ed9967c7bd3a81e262
#
_cell.length_a   1.000
_cell.length_b   1.000
_cell.length_c   1.000
_cell.angle_alpha   90.00
_cell.angle_beta   90.00
_cell.angle_gamma   90.00
#
_symmetry.space_group_name_H-M   'P 1'
#
loop_
_entity.id
_entity.type
_entity.pdbx_description
1 polymer ?
#
loop_
_entity_poly.entity_id
_entity_poly.type
_entity_poly.pdbx_seq_one_letter_code
_entity_poly.pdbx_strand_id
1 'polypeptide(L)'
;AWRNPVSKLVPAIDPEGLLEYSVVFTDRSLNHMSQTFQQVMRDISTTLKSVYNAHAVAVVPGGGTYGMEAVARQFAQDKTCLVIRNGWVSYRWSQIFEMARIPASETVLKAVKSDTGNQPAFSPAPIDQVVAEIRASKPDVVFAPHVETAAGIILPDDYLRAVADAVHEVGGLFVLDCIASGTVWVDMQACGIDVLISAPQKGWSASPCSALIMFSERAEQV
;
A
#
# COMPACT_ATOMS: atom_id res chain seq x y z
N ALA A 1 -18.59 42.97 7.46
CA ALA A 1 -18.89 41.56 7.60
C ALA A 1 -18.89 40.96 6.21
N TRP A 2 -17.84 40.22 5.87
CA TRP A 2 -17.76 39.42 4.65
C TRP A 2 -18.76 38.27 4.78
N ARG A 3 -19.96 38.46 4.29
CA ARG A 3 -20.86 37.33 4.06
C ARG A 3 -20.38 36.63 2.81
N ASN A 4 -19.88 35.47 2.98
CA ASN A 4 -19.29 34.68 1.92
C ASN A 4 -20.38 34.27 0.89
N PRO A 5 -20.37 34.82 -0.34
CA PRO A 5 -21.32 34.43 -1.36
C PRO A 5 -21.09 33.01 -1.89
N VAL A 6 -19.97 32.40 -1.54
CA VAL A 6 -19.60 31.05 -2.04
C VAL A 6 -20.56 29.99 -1.53
N SER A 7 -21.07 30.09 -0.28
CA SER A 7 -22.07 29.14 0.25
C SER A 7 -23.40 29.15 -0.54
N LYS A 8 -23.65 30.20 -1.31
CA LYS A 8 -24.85 30.28 -2.18
C LYS A 8 -24.60 29.74 -3.60
N LEU A 9 -23.34 29.57 -3.99
CA LEU A 9 -23.00 29.12 -5.32
C LEU A 9 -23.06 27.60 -5.48
N VAL A 10 -22.99 26.85 -4.38
CA VAL A 10 -22.87 25.38 -4.45
C VAL A 10 -23.73 24.67 -3.37
N PRO A 11 -25.03 25.00 -3.25
CA PRO A 11 -25.89 24.41 -2.22
C PRO A 11 -26.12 22.90 -2.41
N ALA A 12 -25.84 22.37 -3.60
CA ALA A 12 -25.93 20.95 -3.89
C ALA A 12 -24.70 20.16 -3.42
N ILE A 13 -23.58 20.84 -3.21
CA ILE A 13 -22.32 20.20 -2.75
C ILE A 13 -22.27 20.19 -1.22
N ASP A 14 -22.71 21.27 -0.59
CA ASP A 14 -22.78 21.41 0.87
C ASP A 14 -24.17 21.89 1.31
N PRO A 15 -25.17 20.99 1.30
CA PRO A 15 -26.55 21.35 1.62
C PRO A 15 -26.74 21.75 3.08
N GLU A 16 -25.79 21.44 3.96
CA GLU A 16 -25.81 21.79 5.37
C GLU A 16 -25.37 23.25 5.62
N GLY A 17 -24.85 23.91 4.59
CA GLY A 17 -24.42 25.29 4.65
C GLY A 17 -23.18 25.53 5.49
N LEU A 18 -22.33 24.51 5.66
CA LEU A 18 -21.02 24.66 6.25
C LEU A 18 -20.16 25.55 5.34
N LEU A 19 -19.46 26.52 5.94
CA LEU A 19 -18.62 27.44 5.19
C LEU A 19 -17.34 26.70 4.75
N GLU A 20 -17.20 26.53 3.45
CA GLU A 20 -15.98 26.03 2.84
C GLU A 20 -14.98 27.15 2.67
N TYR A 21 -13.81 26.99 3.31
CA TYR A 21 -12.66 27.84 3.08
C TYR A 21 -11.58 27.01 2.38
N SER A 22 -11.35 27.31 1.13
CA SER A 22 -10.27 26.71 0.35
C SER A 22 -9.40 27.81 -0.23
N VAL A 23 -8.09 27.60 -0.25
CA VAL A 23 -7.15 28.47 -0.99
C VAL A 23 -7.38 28.38 -2.50
N VAL A 24 -8.08 27.36 -2.96
CA VAL A 24 -8.52 27.18 -4.33
C VAL A 24 -10.04 27.21 -4.34
N PHE A 25 -10.62 28.31 -4.77
CA PHE A 25 -12.06 28.45 -4.95
C PHE A 25 -12.53 27.53 -6.08
N THR A 26 -13.00 26.36 -5.74
CA THR A 26 -13.61 25.44 -6.70
C THR A 26 -14.97 25.01 -6.18
N ASP A 27 -15.85 24.67 -7.09
CA ASP A 27 -17.16 24.06 -6.82
C ASP A 27 -17.04 22.62 -6.26
N ARG A 28 -15.81 22.12 -6.12
CA ARG A 28 -15.48 20.78 -5.61
C ARG A 28 -14.89 20.78 -4.21
N SER A 29 -14.66 21.95 -3.62
CA SER A 29 -14.18 22.04 -2.24
C SER A 29 -15.27 21.62 -1.26
N LEU A 30 -14.97 20.65 -0.41
CA LEU A 30 -15.88 20.14 0.61
C LEU A 30 -15.27 20.32 2.00
N ASN A 31 -16.11 20.72 2.96
CA ASN A 31 -15.73 20.68 4.37
C ASN A 31 -15.62 19.23 4.84
N HIS A 32 -14.51 18.90 5.52
CA HIS A 32 -14.25 17.55 6.01
C HIS A 32 -15.30 17.02 7.00
N MET A 33 -16.11 17.91 7.61
CA MET A 33 -17.18 17.56 8.52
C MET A 33 -18.55 17.49 7.84
N SER A 34 -18.66 17.88 6.56
CA SER A 34 -19.93 17.81 5.84
C SER A 34 -20.39 16.36 5.62
N GLN A 35 -21.69 16.15 5.54
CA GLN A 35 -22.24 14.82 5.24
C GLN A 35 -21.83 14.34 3.86
N THR A 36 -21.70 15.26 2.90
CA THR A 36 -21.20 14.94 1.56
C THR A 36 -19.78 14.39 1.62
N PHE A 37 -18.87 15.03 2.36
CA PHE A 37 -17.50 14.52 2.51
C PHE A 37 -17.46 13.17 3.24
N GLN A 38 -18.27 13.01 4.30
CA GLN A 38 -18.39 11.73 4.99
C GLN A 38 -18.87 10.62 4.05
N GLN A 39 -19.82 10.94 3.15
CA GLN A 39 -20.28 9.97 2.17
C GLN A 39 -19.17 9.60 1.18
N VAL A 40 -18.40 10.58 0.68
CA VAL A 40 -17.21 10.33 -0.17
C VAL A 40 -16.25 9.36 0.50
N MET A 41 -15.95 9.56 1.79
CA MET A 41 -15.02 8.68 2.52
C MET A 41 -15.59 7.27 2.70
N ARG A 42 -16.89 7.13 2.94
CA ARG A 42 -17.57 5.82 2.99
C ARG A 42 -17.52 5.11 1.64
N ASP A 43 -17.76 5.84 0.55
CA ASP A 43 -17.75 5.29 -0.81
C ASP A 43 -16.33 4.81 -1.20
N ILE A 44 -15.30 5.59 -0.87
CA ILE A 44 -13.90 5.20 -1.04
C ILE A 44 -13.62 3.90 -0.28
N SER A 45 -13.96 3.85 1.01
CA SER A 45 -13.74 2.67 1.83
C SER A 45 -14.47 1.43 1.28
N THR A 46 -15.74 1.57 0.93
CA THR A 46 -16.56 0.47 0.38
C THR A 46 -16.01 -0.03 -0.95
N THR A 47 -15.63 0.89 -1.84
CA THR A 47 -15.06 0.54 -3.15
C THR A 47 -13.74 -0.19 -3.00
N LEU A 48 -12.83 0.31 -2.17
CA LEU A 48 -11.52 -0.32 -1.95
C LEU A 48 -11.67 -1.71 -1.30
N LYS A 49 -12.56 -1.86 -0.31
CA LYS A 49 -12.88 -3.16 0.28
C LYS A 49 -13.38 -4.14 -0.76
N SER A 50 -14.27 -3.71 -1.64
CA SER A 50 -14.84 -4.56 -2.69
C SER A 50 -13.79 -4.97 -3.73
N VAL A 51 -12.95 -4.03 -4.17
CA VAL A 51 -11.96 -4.27 -5.25
C VAL A 51 -10.83 -5.20 -4.78
N TYR A 52 -10.34 -5.01 -3.57
CA TYR A 52 -9.22 -5.78 -3.03
C TYR A 52 -9.65 -6.95 -2.14
N ASN A 53 -10.94 -7.16 -1.92
CA ASN A 53 -11.48 -8.12 -0.96
C ASN A 53 -10.87 -7.91 0.44
N ALA A 54 -10.84 -6.64 0.87
CA ALA A 54 -10.20 -6.21 2.11
C ALA A 54 -11.21 -6.12 3.28
N HIS A 55 -10.73 -6.34 4.50
CA HIS A 55 -11.52 -6.20 5.72
C HIS A 55 -11.66 -4.74 6.15
N ALA A 56 -10.56 -3.99 6.19
CA ALA A 56 -10.53 -2.58 6.57
C ALA A 56 -9.72 -1.72 5.61
N VAL A 57 -9.91 -0.40 5.68
CA VAL A 57 -9.20 0.58 4.84
C VAL A 57 -8.80 1.79 5.66
N ALA A 58 -7.56 2.24 5.50
CA ALA A 58 -7.09 3.53 5.96
C ALA A 58 -6.63 4.40 4.78
N VAL A 59 -7.00 5.68 4.83
CA VAL A 59 -6.52 6.69 3.87
C VAL A 59 -5.52 7.58 4.59
N VAL A 60 -4.27 7.54 4.14
CA VAL A 60 -3.17 8.30 4.74
C VAL A 60 -2.87 9.52 3.87
N PRO A 61 -2.97 10.76 4.39
CA PRO A 61 -2.59 11.95 3.64
C PRO A 61 -1.14 11.91 3.19
N GLY A 62 -0.86 12.44 1.99
CA GLY A 62 0.49 12.44 1.42
C GLY A 62 0.56 11.71 0.10
N GLY A 63 1.25 10.60 0.03
CA GLY A 63 1.36 9.78 -1.18
C GLY A 63 1.73 8.34 -0.84
N GLY A 64 1.91 7.49 -1.85
CA GLY A 64 2.21 6.07 -1.63
C GLY A 64 3.41 5.82 -0.72
N THR A 65 4.47 6.62 -0.82
CA THR A 65 5.65 6.53 0.06
C THR A 65 5.31 6.82 1.53
N TYR A 66 4.38 7.76 1.80
CA TYR A 66 3.89 7.99 3.16
C TYR A 66 3.12 6.78 3.70
N GLY A 67 2.35 6.12 2.83
CA GLY A 67 1.69 4.86 3.18
C GLY A 67 2.68 3.75 3.52
N MET A 68 3.75 3.61 2.73
CA MET A 68 4.83 2.66 3.02
C MET A 68 5.46 2.95 4.40
N GLU A 69 5.81 4.20 4.68
CA GLU A 69 6.39 4.58 5.98
C GLU A 69 5.39 4.37 7.12
N ALA A 70 4.12 4.70 6.94
CA ALA A 70 3.08 4.47 7.95
C ALA A 70 2.95 2.98 8.28
N VAL A 71 2.90 2.11 7.27
CA VAL A 71 2.85 0.65 7.44
C VAL A 71 4.12 0.13 8.12
N ALA A 72 5.30 0.62 7.70
CA ALA A 72 6.56 0.23 8.34
C ALA A 72 6.58 0.59 9.83
N ARG A 73 6.17 1.79 10.20
CA ARG A 73 6.12 2.23 11.61
C ARG A 73 5.10 1.47 12.43
N GLN A 74 3.95 1.12 11.83
CA GLN A 74 2.89 0.40 12.53
C GLN A 74 3.26 -1.06 12.78
N PHE A 75 3.81 -1.76 11.78
CA PHE A 75 3.96 -3.21 11.81
C PHE A 75 5.40 -3.72 11.95
N ALA A 76 6.39 -2.87 11.64
CA ALA A 76 7.79 -3.30 11.61
C ALA A 76 8.67 -2.71 12.73
N GLN A 77 8.12 -1.83 13.58
CA GLN A 77 8.90 -1.20 14.65
C GLN A 77 9.46 -2.27 15.61
N ASP A 78 10.79 -2.30 15.72
CA ASP A 78 11.55 -3.25 16.56
C ASP A 78 11.30 -4.75 16.22
N LYS A 79 10.85 -5.03 14.98
CA LYS A 79 10.55 -6.37 14.48
C LYS A 79 11.66 -6.90 13.58
N THR A 80 11.65 -8.22 13.36
CA THR A 80 12.46 -8.87 12.34
C THR A 80 11.72 -8.81 11.00
N CYS A 81 12.36 -8.24 9.98
CA CYS A 81 11.74 -8.02 8.67
C CYS A 81 12.48 -8.74 7.56
N LEU A 82 11.74 -9.19 6.54
CA LEU A 82 12.27 -9.69 5.30
C LEU A 82 11.71 -8.86 4.14
N VAL A 83 12.57 -8.43 3.23
CA VAL A 83 12.20 -7.66 2.03
C VAL A 83 12.53 -8.46 0.77
N ILE A 84 11.51 -8.76 -0.02
CA ILE A 84 11.66 -9.24 -1.39
C ILE A 84 11.94 -8.00 -2.25
N ARG A 85 13.21 -7.85 -2.69
CA ARG A 85 13.67 -6.64 -3.38
C ARG A 85 13.96 -6.92 -4.85
N ASN A 86 12.98 -6.66 -5.69
CA ASN A 86 13.05 -6.93 -7.13
C ASN A 86 13.71 -5.80 -7.94
N GLY A 87 13.93 -4.62 -7.33
CA GLY A 87 14.56 -3.49 -7.99
C GLY A 87 14.52 -2.21 -7.16
N TRP A 88 14.47 -1.07 -7.85
CA TRP A 88 14.56 0.25 -7.23
C TRP A 88 13.30 0.62 -6.42
N VAL A 89 12.11 0.22 -6.89
CA VAL A 89 10.85 0.54 -6.20
C VAL A 89 10.80 -0.17 -4.85
N SER A 90 11.08 -1.45 -4.81
CA SER A 90 11.11 -2.25 -3.59
C SER A 90 12.30 -1.94 -2.67
N TYR A 91 13.38 -1.35 -3.20
CA TYR A 91 14.47 -0.81 -2.37
C TYR A 91 14.01 0.30 -1.43
N ARG A 92 12.90 0.96 -1.74
CA ARG A 92 12.30 1.99 -0.87
C ARG A 92 12.02 1.49 0.53
N TRP A 93 11.66 0.21 0.72
CA TRP A 93 11.49 -0.37 2.05
C TRP A 93 12.77 -0.29 2.88
N SER A 94 13.89 -0.77 2.32
CA SER A 94 15.20 -0.70 2.99
C SER A 94 15.62 0.74 3.31
N GLN A 95 15.35 1.69 2.40
CA GLN A 95 15.64 3.10 2.64
C GLN A 95 14.82 3.67 3.82
N ILE A 96 13.52 3.36 3.88
CA ILE A 96 12.64 3.77 5.00
C ILE A 96 13.15 3.16 6.30
N PHE A 97 13.49 1.88 6.29
CA PHE A 97 13.97 1.16 7.46
C PHE A 97 15.26 1.74 8.00
N GLU A 98 16.25 1.97 7.14
CA GLU A 98 17.55 2.53 7.50
C GLU A 98 17.42 3.96 8.03
N MET A 99 16.74 4.84 7.30
CA MET A 99 16.63 6.26 7.64
C MET A 99 15.85 6.51 8.92
N ALA A 100 14.82 5.70 9.17
CA ALA A 100 13.96 5.85 10.35
C ALA A 100 14.29 4.88 11.49
N ARG A 101 15.24 3.96 11.29
CA ARG A 101 15.65 2.92 12.26
C ARG A 101 14.46 2.13 12.78
N ILE A 102 13.64 1.62 11.85
CA ILE A 102 12.36 0.99 12.22
C ILE A 102 12.54 -0.45 12.68
N PRO A 103 13.02 -1.41 11.85
CA PRO A 103 13.12 -2.79 12.29
C PRO A 103 14.35 -3.05 13.17
N ALA A 104 14.27 -4.09 13.99
CA ALA A 104 15.41 -4.61 14.71
C ALA A 104 16.43 -5.27 13.77
N SER A 105 15.93 -5.92 12.70
CA SER A 105 16.77 -6.53 11.68
C SER A 105 16.06 -6.61 10.33
N GLU A 106 16.84 -6.59 9.24
CA GLU A 106 16.34 -6.71 7.87
C GLU A 106 17.10 -7.80 7.12
N THR A 107 16.38 -8.78 6.57
CA THR A 107 16.88 -9.73 5.58
C THR A 107 16.38 -9.32 4.19
N VAL A 108 17.25 -9.31 3.18
CA VAL A 108 16.90 -8.90 1.82
C VAL A 108 17.14 -10.01 0.82
N LEU A 109 16.08 -10.43 0.12
CA LEU A 109 16.16 -11.34 -1.01
C LEU A 109 16.04 -10.53 -2.32
N LYS A 110 17.11 -10.58 -3.12
CA LYS A 110 17.22 -9.77 -4.36
C LYS A 110 16.75 -10.57 -5.58
N ALA A 111 16.27 -9.83 -6.59
CA ALA A 111 16.03 -10.38 -7.91
C ALA A 111 17.32 -11.00 -8.51
N VAL A 112 17.14 -12.03 -9.32
CA VAL A 112 18.21 -12.80 -9.95
C VAL A 112 18.31 -12.41 -11.42
N LYS A 113 19.52 -12.23 -11.91
CA LYS A 113 19.80 -12.02 -13.33
C LYS A 113 19.61 -13.33 -14.12
N SER A 114 19.00 -13.23 -15.31
CA SER A 114 18.81 -14.39 -16.19
C SER A 114 20.12 -14.90 -16.80
N ASP A 115 21.11 -14.00 -16.99
CA ASP A 115 22.39 -14.28 -17.61
C ASP A 115 23.44 -13.24 -17.20
N THR A 116 24.65 -13.36 -17.75
CA THR A 116 25.81 -12.47 -17.50
C THR A 116 25.98 -11.39 -18.58
N GLY A 117 25.04 -11.24 -19.51
CA GLY A 117 25.08 -10.25 -20.57
C GLY A 117 25.02 -8.81 -20.07
N ASN A 118 25.16 -7.86 -20.99
CA ASN A 118 25.12 -6.43 -20.65
C ASN A 118 23.72 -5.91 -20.30
N GLN A 119 22.68 -6.61 -20.74
CA GLN A 119 21.27 -6.26 -20.52
C GLN A 119 20.46 -7.51 -20.12
N PRO A 120 20.80 -8.16 -18.99
CA PRO A 120 20.10 -9.35 -18.56
C PRO A 120 18.68 -9.00 -18.11
N ALA A 121 17.74 -9.89 -18.36
CA ALA A 121 16.45 -9.84 -17.69
C ALA A 121 16.62 -10.17 -16.20
N PHE A 122 15.66 -9.73 -15.40
CA PHE A 122 15.61 -10.05 -13.96
C PHE A 122 14.36 -10.87 -13.66
N SER A 123 14.49 -11.80 -12.75
CA SER A 123 13.38 -12.58 -12.17
C SER A 123 13.38 -12.36 -10.66
N PRO A 124 12.24 -12.49 -9.99
CA PRO A 124 12.22 -12.46 -8.53
C PRO A 124 13.07 -13.60 -7.97
N ALA A 125 13.48 -13.50 -6.71
CA ALA A 125 14.12 -14.61 -6.02
C ALA A 125 13.29 -15.89 -6.20
N PRO A 126 13.89 -17.06 -6.45
CA PRO A 126 13.16 -18.31 -6.59
C PRO A 126 12.26 -18.58 -5.39
N ILE A 127 11.01 -18.97 -5.63
CA ILE A 127 10.01 -19.11 -4.55
C ILE A 127 10.46 -20.08 -3.46
N ASP A 128 11.11 -21.18 -3.84
CA ASP A 128 11.61 -22.15 -2.87
C ASP A 128 12.67 -21.55 -1.95
N GLN A 129 13.52 -20.66 -2.47
CA GLN A 129 14.50 -19.91 -1.67
C GLN A 129 13.79 -18.96 -0.70
N VAL A 130 12.76 -18.24 -1.16
CA VAL A 130 12.00 -17.31 -0.32
C VAL A 130 11.30 -18.05 0.81
N VAL A 131 10.62 -19.13 0.50
CA VAL A 131 9.93 -19.98 1.49
C VAL A 131 10.92 -20.56 2.50
N ALA A 132 12.06 -21.06 2.03
CA ALA A 132 13.10 -21.60 2.92
C ALA A 132 13.66 -20.53 3.85
N GLU A 133 13.92 -19.32 3.35
CA GLU A 133 14.40 -18.20 4.17
C GLU A 133 13.36 -17.75 5.19
N ILE A 134 12.08 -17.64 4.82
CA ILE A 134 11.00 -17.29 5.75
C ILE A 134 10.92 -18.29 6.89
N ARG A 135 10.98 -19.59 6.58
CA ARG A 135 10.95 -20.65 7.61
C ARG A 135 12.18 -20.64 8.51
N ALA A 136 13.34 -20.30 7.97
CA ALA A 136 14.59 -20.25 8.72
C ALA A 136 14.70 -19.02 9.62
N SER A 137 14.42 -17.83 9.08
CA SER A 137 14.56 -16.55 9.79
C SER A 137 13.33 -16.17 10.62
N LYS A 138 12.15 -16.74 10.30
CA LYS A 138 10.86 -16.49 10.95
C LYS A 138 10.58 -14.99 11.13
N PRO A 139 10.54 -14.21 10.05
CA PRO A 139 10.33 -12.78 10.14
C PRO A 139 8.93 -12.47 10.70
N ASP A 140 8.85 -11.42 11.52
CA ASP A 140 7.56 -10.87 11.97
C ASP A 140 6.77 -10.26 10.82
N VAL A 141 7.49 -9.65 9.85
CA VAL A 141 6.85 -9.01 8.69
C VAL A 141 7.67 -9.25 7.42
N VAL A 142 6.99 -9.65 6.34
CA VAL A 142 7.55 -9.78 5.00
C VAL A 142 6.99 -8.68 4.10
N PHE A 143 7.84 -8.00 3.36
CA PHE A 143 7.50 -6.93 2.43
C PHE A 143 7.85 -7.33 1.01
N ALA A 144 6.93 -7.12 0.06
CA ALA A 144 7.17 -7.38 -1.35
C ALA A 144 6.53 -6.30 -2.24
N PRO A 145 7.11 -5.99 -3.40
CA PRO A 145 6.42 -5.26 -4.45
C PRO A 145 5.54 -6.23 -5.24
N HIS A 146 4.30 -5.87 -5.58
CA HIS A 146 3.54 -6.61 -6.58
C HIS A 146 4.15 -6.38 -7.97
N VAL A 147 4.36 -5.11 -8.30
CA VAL A 147 5.02 -4.70 -9.56
C VAL A 147 6.29 -3.91 -9.27
N GLU A 148 7.38 -4.36 -9.84
CA GLU A 148 8.66 -3.66 -9.86
C GLU A 148 8.90 -3.05 -11.23
N THR A 149 8.56 -1.79 -11.40
CA THR A 149 8.67 -1.08 -12.68
C THR A 149 10.13 -0.93 -13.17
N ALA A 150 11.08 -0.85 -12.24
CA ALA A 150 12.50 -0.69 -12.59
C ALA A 150 13.11 -1.93 -13.26
N ALA A 151 12.52 -3.11 -13.04
CA ALA A 151 13.00 -4.38 -13.59
C ALA A 151 11.97 -5.08 -14.51
N GLY A 152 10.75 -4.52 -14.66
CA GLY A 152 9.68 -5.12 -15.45
C GLY A 152 9.14 -6.42 -14.85
N ILE A 153 9.14 -6.54 -13.52
CA ILE A 153 8.70 -7.74 -12.80
C ILE A 153 7.30 -7.52 -12.23
N ILE A 154 6.43 -8.50 -12.40
CA ILE A 154 5.18 -8.65 -11.66
C ILE A 154 5.20 -10.00 -10.94
N LEU A 155 4.82 -10.03 -9.67
CA LEU A 155 4.70 -11.27 -8.91
C LEU A 155 3.32 -11.90 -9.20
N PRO A 156 3.26 -13.13 -9.72
CA PRO A 156 1.99 -13.80 -9.99
C PRO A 156 1.33 -14.27 -8.69
N ASP A 157 0.02 -14.49 -8.74
CA ASP A 157 -0.80 -14.87 -7.57
C ASP A 157 -0.31 -16.13 -6.85
N ASP A 158 0.19 -17.12 -7.57
CA ASP A 158 0.74 -18.34 -6.99
C ASP A 158 2.03 -18.08 -6.19
N TYR A 159 2.87 -17.15 -6.66
CA TYR A 159 4.03 -16.70 -5.91
C TYR A 159 3.61 -15.97 -4.63
N LEU A 160 2.61 -15.07 -4.73
CA LEU A 160 2.08 -14.33 -3.58
C LEU A 160 1.49 -15.29 -2.53
N ARG A 161 0.71 -16.28 -2.97
CA ARG A 161 0.14 -17.31 -2.08
C ARG A 161 1.22 -18.12 -1.37
N ALA A 162 2.24 -18.56 -2.09
CA ALA A 162 3.33 -19.33 -1.48
C ALA A 162 4.11 -18.53 -0.44
N VAL A 163 4.33 -17.22 -0.67
CA VAL A 163 4.93 -16.32 0.33
C VAL A 163 3.99 -16.18 1.53
N ALA A 164 2.70 -15.90 1.30
CA ALA A 164 1.71 -15.72 2.38
C ALA A 164 1.61 -16.97 3.26
N ASP A 165 1.51 -18.16 2.66
CA ASP A 165 1.44 -19.42 3.39
C ASP A 165 2.65 -19.62 4.30
N ALA A 166 3.86 -19.38 3.78
CA ALA A 166 5.09 -19.50 4.57
C ALA A 166 5.17 -18.46 5.70
N VAL A 167 4.73 -17.22 5.44
CA VAL A 167 4.68 -16.15 6.44
C VAL A 167 3.69 -16.48 7.54
N HIS A 168 2.50 -16.94 7.19
CA HIS A 168 1.46 -17.30 8.15
C HIS A 168 1.84 -18.55 8.97
N GLU A 169 2.55 -19.51 8.37
CA GLU A 169 3.09 -20.69 9.07
C GLU A 169 4.01 -20.31 10.25
N VAL A 170 4.78 -19.22 10.08
CA VAL A 170 5.68 -18.73 11.13
C VAL A 170 5.08 -17.66 12.02
N GLY A 171 3.82 -17.26 11.79
CA GLY A 171 3.09 -16.28 12.60
C GLY A 171 3.31 -14.83 12.18
N GLY A 172 3.98 -14.57 11.07
CA GLY A 172 4.26 -13.24 10.54
C GLY A 172 3.09 -12.59 9.78
N LEU A 173 3.31 -11.36 9.31
CA LEU A 173 2.40 -10.61 8.42
C LEU A 173 3.02 -10.44 7.04
N PHE A 174 2.19 -10.47 5.99
CA PHE A 174 2.62 -10.22 4.62
C PHE A 174 2.10 -8.86 4.11
N VAL A 175 3.02 -7.94 3.81
CA VAL A 175 2.77 -6.60 3.27
C VAL A 175 3.10 -6.57 1.78
N LEU A 176 2.12 -6.18 0.96
CA LEU A 176 2.26 -6.09 -0.49
C LEU A 176 2.13 -4.63 -0.96
N ASP A 177 3.16 -4.14 -1.64
CA ASP A 177 3.14 -2.83 -2.30
C ASP A 177 2.53 -2.96 -3.70
N CYS A 178 1.28 -2.53 -3.84
CA CYS A 178 0.54 -2.46 -5.09
C CYS A 178 0.46 -1.06 -5.69
N ILE A 179 1.31 -0.12 -5.27
CA ILE A 179 1.29 1.26 -5.78
C ILE A 179 1.46 1.27 -7.31
N ALA A 180 2.35 0.43 -7.85
CA ALA A 180 2.65 0.37 -9.28
C ALA A 180 1.84 -0.70 -10.04
N SER A 181 0.86 -1.33 -9.43
CA SER A 181 0.09 -2.44 -10.02
C SER A 181 -0.86 -2.03 -11.16
N GLY A 182 -1.06 -0.72 -11.36
CA GLY A 182 -2.00 -0.23 -12.37
C GLY A 182 -3.42 -0.71 -12.09
N THR A 183 -4.04 -1.34 -13.09
CA THR A 183 -5.38 -1.93 -13.00
C THR A 183 -5.36 -3.44 -12.79
N VAL A 184 -4.23 -4.01 -12.41
CA VAL A 184 -4.15 -5.42 -11.99
C VAL A 184 -4.46 -5.48 -10.50
N TRP A 185 -5.71 -5.83 -10.20
CA TRP A 185 -6.22 -5.87 -8.83
C TRP A 185 -5.88 -7.21 -8.17
N VAL A 186 -5.33 -7.15 -6.96
CA VAL A 186 -4.98 -8.33 -6.17
C VAL A 186 -6.12 -8.63 -5.20
N ASP A 187 -6.64 -9.84 -5.22
CA ASP A 187 -7.57 -10.31 -4.19
C ASP A 187 -6.78 -10.67 -2.93
N MET A 188 -6.91 -9.86 -1.88
CA MET A 188 -6.15 -10.02 -0.65
C MET A 188 -6.43 -11.35 0.05
N GLN A 189 -7.71 -11.78 0.07
CA GLN A 189 -8.08 -13.04 0.73
C GLN A 189 -7.56 -14.25 -0.07
N ALA A 190 -7.73 -14.23 -1.39
CA ALA A 190 -7.28 -15.32 -2.26
C ALA A 190 -5.75 -15.47 -2.28
N CYS A 191 -5.01 -14.38 -2.11
CA CYS A 191 -3.54 -14.36 -2.10
C CYS A 191 -2.92 -14.36 -0.70
N GLY A 192 -3.73 -14.29 0.36
CA GLY A 192 -3.25 -14.29 1.73
C GLY A 192 -2.50 -13.01 2.14
N ILE A 193 -2.86 -11.86 1.58
CA ILE A 193 -2.22 -10.58 1.86
C ILE A 193 -2.81 -9.98 3.13
N ASP A 194 -1.94 -9.58 4.08
CA ASP A 194 -2.38 -8.96 5.33
C ASP A 194 -2.51 -7.44 5.22
N VAL A 195 -1.54 -6.78 4.56
CA VAL A 195 -1.56 -5.35 4.31
C VAL A 195 -1.24 -5.08 2.86
N LEU A 196 -2.09 -4.33 2.17
CA LEU A 196 -1.88 -3.94 0.78
C LEU A 196 -1.86 -2.41 0.68
N ILE A 197 -0.88 -1.86 -0.04
CA ILE A 197 -0.71 -0.42 -0.22
C ILE A 197 -0.94 -0.06 -1.68
N SER A 198 -1.77 0.95 -1.92
CA SER A 198 -2.00 1.54 -3.23
C SER A 198 -1.94 3.07 -3.16
N ALA A 199 -2.04 3.74 -4.29
CA ALA A 199 -2.06 5.19 -4.36
C ALA A 199 -3.00 5.68 -5.48
N PRO A 200 -3.75 6.79 -5.24
CA PRO A 200 -4.77 7.26 -6.17
C PRO A 200 -4.26 7.61 -7.57
N GLN A 201 -3.05 8.19 -7.67
CA GLN A 201 -2.50 8.69 -8.94
C GLN A 201 -1.96 7.59 -9.87
N LYS A 202 -2.03 6.35 -9.48
CA LYS A 202 -1.60 5.19 -10.28
C LYS A 202 -2.82 4.55 -10.97
N GLY A 203 -3.17 3.33 -10.64
CA GLY A 203 -4.28 2.62 -11.27
C GLY A 203 -5.66 3.26 -11.08
N TRP A 204 -5.84 4.08 -10.07
CA TRP A 204 -7.10 4.76 -9.78
C TRP A 204 -7.31 6.07 -10.55
N SER A 205 -6.30 6.57 -11.27
CA SER A 205 -6.36 7.77 -12.12
C SER A 205 -6.87 9.03 -11.40
N ALA A 206 -6.57 9.15 -10.11
CA ALA A 206 -6.94 10.29 -9.28
C ALA A 206 -5.73 11.15 -8.89
N SER A 207 -5.94 12.18 -8.07
CA SER A 207 -4.88 13.08 -7.62
C SER A 207 -3.91 12.40 -6.65
N PRO A 208 -2.61 12.77 -6.65
CA PRO A 208 -1.58 12.19 -5.77
C PRO A 208 -1.64 12.80 -4.37
N CYS A 209 -2.75 12.65 -3.66
CA CYS A 209 -3.02 13.32 -2.39
C CYS A 209 -2.96 12.40 -1.16
N SER A 210 -2.92 11.09 -1.36
CA SER A 210 -2.98 10.13 -0.26
C SER A 210 -2.31 8.80 -0.61
N ALA A 211 -2.11 7.97 0.39
CA ALA A 211 -1.96 6.53 0.25
C ALA A 211 -3.26 5.83 0.64
N LEU A 212 -3.50 4.69 0.01
CA LEU A 212 -4.63 3.81 0.26
C LEU A 212 -4.08 2.52 0.86
N ILE A 213 -4.46 2.22 2.10
CA ILE A 213 -3.96 1.03 2.80
C ILE A 213 -5.14 0.13 3.13
N MET A 214 -5.10 -1.08 2.64
CA MET A 214 -6.10 -2.11 2.89
C MET A 214 -5.54 -3.15 3.87
N PHE A 215 -6.38 -3.63 4.77
CA PHE A 215 -6.01 -4.58 5.80
C PHE A 215 -6.87 -5.85 5.72
N SER A 216 -6.24 -6.99 6.03
CA SER A 216 -6.95 -8.22 6.39
C SER A 216 -7.47 -8.11 7.83
N GLU A 217 -8.40 -9.01 8.21
CA GLU A 217 -8.83 -9.14 9.60
C GLU A 217 -7.66 -9.45 10.55
N ARG A 218 -6.69 -10.23 10.07
CA ARG A 218 -5.47 -10.58 10.80
C ARG A 218 -4.61 -9.36 11.13
N ALA A 219 -4.43 -8.44 10.15
CA ALA A 219 -3.63 -7.24 10.35
C ALA A 219 -4.33 -6.21 11.24
N GLU A 220 -5.67 -6.20 11.30
CA GLU A 220 -6.43 -5.30 12.17
C GLU A 220 -6.30 -5.66 13.66
N GLN A 221 -5.95 -6.91 13.97
CA GLN A 221 -5.80 -7.40 15.35
C GLN A 221 -4.42 -7.13 15.96
N VAL A 222 -3.45 -6.63 15.19
CA VAL A 222 -2.07 -6.33 15.58
C VAL A 222 -1.86 -4.83 15.76
#